data_bbcb91500a9d7cf9fce11d6599439d71
#
_entry.id   bbcb91500a9d7cf9fce11d6599439d71
#
_cell.length_a   1.000
_cell.length_b   1.000
_cell.length_c   1.000
_cell.angle_alpha   90.00
_cell.angle_beta   90.00
_cell.angle_gamma   90.00
#
_symmetry.space_group_name_H-M   'P 1'
#
loop_
_entity.id
_entity.type
_entity.pdbx_description
1 polymer ?
#
loop_
_entity_poly.entity_id
_entity_poly.type
_entity_poly.pdbx_seq_one_letter_code
_entity_poly.pdbx_strand_id
1 'polypeptide(L)'
;MCFSKKQLLDYAKLNQVPYREDQSNHEVKYDRNFLRNNVLNPIYKRFDKAETGITQSIRYLKKDYTLLEELINEKLEKQIKHDNKNIKINYDKSINPLCYIHYLKEFGFNHEQAESWVSKPKQSGKIMVAKEFQITQDRNIWIISKRFEKKEIKVEISNHCKMIEEPLGLSFHNSEDIPKEYTNTNNVVFFDADKLSFPLTVRPWKNGDKIRPLGMKGSKKISDILIDKKIPLIDKEKTFVVTSNGHIIWLIGYTMNDLFKINNTTKRVFKIERILN
;
A
#
# COMPACT_ATOMS: atom_id res chain seq x y z
N MET A 1 -22.82 0.67 -22.38
CA MET A 1 -23.85 -0.29 -22.85
C MET A 1 -23.85 -0.22 -24.37
N CYS A 2 -23.90 -1.37 -25.06
CA CYS A 2 -23.91 -1.43 -26.53
C CYS A 2 -25.27 -1.13 -27.14
N PHE A 3 -26.35 -1.21 -26.34
CA PHE A 3 -27.75 -1.01 -26.79
C PHE A 3 -28.45 0.07 -25.96
N SER A 4 -29.32 0.85 -26.58
CA SER A 4 -30.20 1.80 -25.90
C SER A 4 -31.38 1.09 -25.21
N LYS A 5 -31.99 1.73 -24.18
CA LYS A 5 -33.21 1.20 -23.55
C LYS A 5 -34.33 0.92 -24.58
N LYS A 6 -34.45 1.79 -25.56
CA LYS A 6 -35.45 1.65 -26.65
C LYS A 6 -35.18 0.37 -27.46
N GLN A 7 -33.95 0.15 -27.90
CA GLN A 7 -33.57 -1.06 -28.62
C GLN A 7 -33.84 -2.34 -27.83
N LEU A 8 -33.55 -2.33 -26.53
CA LEU A 8 -33.81 -3.48 -25.65
C LEU A 8 -35.32 -3.73 -25.49
N LEU A 9 -36.11 -2.67 -25.34
CA LEU A 9 -37.57 -2.80 -25.22
C LEU A 9 -38.20 -3.27 -26.55
N ASP A 10 -37.75 -2.76 -27.69
CA ASP A 10 -38.19 -3.16 -29.01
C ASP A 10 -37.86 -4.63 -29.28
N TYR A 11 -36.65 -5.06 -28.92
CA TYR A 11 -36.24 -6.46 -28.96
C TYR A 11 -37.11 -7.36 -28.08
N ALA A 12 -37.36 -6.95 -26.83
CA ALA A 12 -38.16 -7.72 -25.90
C ALA A 12 -39.62 -7.88 -26.39
N LYS A 13 -40.21 -6.82 -26.97
CA LYS A 13 -41.56 -6.89 -27.59
C LYS A 13 -41.59 -7.81 -28.80
N LEU A 14 -40.61 -7.69 -29.69
CA LEU A 14 -40.54 -8.47 -30.95
C LEU A 14 -40.37 -9.97 -30.66
N ASN A 15 -39.61 -10.32 -29.61
CA ASN A 15 -39.31 -11.71 -29.25
C ASN A 15 -40.15 -12.23 -28.09
N GLN A 16 -41.19 -11.50 -27.67
CA GLN A 16 -42.08 -11.86 -26.56
C GLN A 16 -41.33 -12.21 -25.25
N VAL A 17 -40.18 -11.55 -25.00
CA VAL A 17 -39.39 -11.75 -23.77
C VAL A 17 -40.09 -11.08 -22.60
N PRO A 18 -40.49 -11.80 -21.56
CA PRO A 18 -41.10 -11.20 -20.39
C PRO A 18 -40.12 -10.28 -19.68
N TYR A 19 -40.52 -9.04 -19.41
CA TYR A 19 -39.71 -8.08 -18.63
C TYR A 19 -40.59 -7.36 -17.61
N ARG A 20 -39.98 -6.94 -16.50
CA ARG A 20 -40.63 -6.17 -15.46
C ARG A 20 -40.01 -4.78 -15.38
N GLU A 21 -40.82 -3.76 -15.37
CA GLU A 21 -40.35 -2.41 -15.08
C GLU A 21 -40.19 -2.24 -13.56
N ASP A 22 -38.99 -1.84 -13.14
CA ASP A 22 -38.72 -1.50 -11.77
C ASP A 22 -39.36 -0.13 -11.47
N GLN A 23 -40.30 -0.11 -10.52
CA GLN A 23 -41.01 1.10 -10.12
C GLN A 23 -40.06 2.18 -9.56
N SER A 24 -38.91 1.79 -8.99
CA SER A 24 -37.90 2.73 -8.51
C SER A 24 -37.29 3.61 -9.61
N ASN A 25 -37.43 3.25 -10.89
CA ASN A 25 -37.00 4.07 -12.02
C ASN A 25 -37.75 5.40 -12.15
N HIS A 26 -38.91 5.51 -11.55
CA HIS A 26 -39.75 6.72 -11.53
C HIS A 26 -39.48 7.60 -10.30
N GLU A 27 -38.76 7.09 -9.29
CA GLU A 27 -38.45 7.85 -8.08
C GLU A 27 -37.38 8.89 -8.36
N VAL A 28 -37.74 10.16 -8.16
CA VAL A 28 -36.85 11.33 -8.31
C VAL A 28 -35.82 11.43 -7.20
N LYS A 29 -35.89 10.56 -6.19
CA LYS A 29 -34.99 10.54 -5.02
C LYS A 29 -33.51 10.30 -5.38
N TYR A 30 -33.25 9.68 -6.51
CA TYR A 30 -31.89 9.38 -6.97
C TYR A 30 -31.45 10.37 -8.04
N ASP A 31 -30.30 10.99 -7.89
CA ASP A 31 -29.73 11.96 -8.83
C ASP A 31 -29.72 11.48 -10.27
N ARG A 32 -29.44 10.19 -10.48
CA ARG A 32 -29.45 9.59 -11.83
C ARG A 32 -30.85 9.62 -12.47
N ASN A 33 -31.89 9.35 -11.72
CA ASN A 33 -33.27 9.37 -12.19
C ASN A 33 -33.73 10.80 -12.41
N PHE A 34 -33.37 11.72 -11.50
CA PHE A 34 -33.61 13.14 -11.66
C PHE A 34 -32.99 13.67 -12.96
N LEU A 35 -31.69 13.43 -13.18
CA LEU A 35 -31.00 13.87 -14.39
C LEU A 35 -31.65 13.29 -15.66
N ARG A 36 -32.00 12.02 -15.66
CA ARG A 36 -32.66 11.38 -16.81
C ARG A 36 -34.01 11.96 -17.07
N ASN A 37 -34.88 12.06 -16.08
CA ASN A 37 -36.28 12.38 -16.26
C ASN A 37 -36.53 13.90 -16.37
N ASN A 38 -35.82 14.69 -15.55
CA ASN A 38 -36.07 16.12 -15.39
C ASN A 38 -35.13 16.99 -16.20
N VAL A 39 -33.98 16.47 -16.64
CA VAL A 39 -32.98 17.22 -17.39
C VAL A 39 -32.87 16.71 -18.84
N LEU A 40 -32.45 15.45 -18.99
CA LEU A 40 -32.14 14.90 -20.33
C LEU A 40 -33.39 14.69 -21.19
N ASN A 41 -34.45 14.10 -20.63
CA ASN A 41 -35.68 13.87 -21.39
C ASN A 41 -36.33 15.17 -21.92
N PRO A 42 -36.43 16.28 -21.17
CA PRO A 42 -36.88 17.56 -21.71
C PRO A 42 -36.00 18.10 -22.86
N ILE A 43 -34.66 17.95 -22.71
CA ILE A 43 -33.69 18.36 -23.73
C ILE A 43 -33.92 17.55 -25.03
N TYR A 44 -34.04 16.23 -24.90
CA TYR A 44 -34.26 15.33 -26.05
C TYR A 44 -35.60 15.57 -26.74
N LYS A 45 -36.63 15.92 -25.98
CA LYS A 45 -37.93 16.30 -26.55
C LYS A 45 -37.92 17.65 -27.28
N ARG A 46 -37.09 18.58 -26.78
CA ARG A 46 -36.99 19.94 -27.33
C ARG A 46 -36.10 20.03 -28.58
N PHE A 47 -35.05 19.20 -28.61
CA PHE A 47 -34.02 19.25 -29.65
C PHE A 47 -33.82 17.87 -30.26
N ASP A 48 -34.34 17.66 -31.48
CA ASP A 48 -34.37 16.36 -32.17
C ASP A 48 -33.01 15.66 -32.30
N LYS A 49 -31.90 16.43 -32.34
CA LYS A 49 -30.54 15.89 -32.48
C LYS A 49 -29.76 15.86 -31.19
N ALA A 50 -30.35 16.24 -30.04
CA ALA A 50 -29.61 16.38 -28.79
C ALA A 50 -29.04 15.06 -28.29
N GLU A 51 -29.81 13.98 -28.33
CA GLU A 51 -29.34 12.66 -27.88
C GLU A 51 -28.14 12.18 -28.71
N THR A 52 -28.24 12.31 -30.01
CA THR A 52 -27.17 11.93 -30.94
C THR A 52 -25.93 12.81 -30.76
N GLY A 53 -26.14 14.14 -30.67
CA GLY A 53 -25.06 15.10 -30.48
C GLY A 53 -24.30 14.89 -29.16
N ILE A 54 -25.00 14.72 -28.04
CA ILE A 54 -24.40 14.43 -26.75
C ILE A 54 -23.63 13.10 -26.80
N THR A 55 -24.21 12.06 -27.36
CA THR A 55 -23.57 10.75 -27.50
C THR A 55 -22.30 10.81 -28.35
N GLN A 56 -22.33 11.56 -29.45
CA GLN A 56 -21.16 11.77 -30.31
C GLN A 56 -20.07 12.56 -29.55
N SER A 57 -20.42 13.64 -28.86
CA SER A 57 -19.48 14.43 -28.08
C SER A 57 -18.78 13.59 -27.01
N ILE A 58 -19.53 12.77 -26.28
CA ILE A 58 -18.95 11.84 -25.30
C ILE A 58 -17.99 10.84 -25.96
N ARG A 59 -18.35 10.35 -27.17
CA ARG A 59 -17.49 9.41 -27.91
C ARG A 59 -16.19 10.07 -28.35
N TYR A 60 -16.23 11.32 -28.85
CA TYR A 60 -15.04 12.07 -29.22
C TYR A 60 -14.16 12.35 -27.99
N LEU A 61 -14.72 12.88 -26.91
CA LEU A 61 -13.99 13.13 -25.66
C LEU A 61 -13.32 11.86 -25.11
N LYS A 62 -13.98 10.70 -25.22
CA LYS A 62 -13.35 9.44 -24.81
C LYS A 62 -12.16 9.06 -25.69
N LYS A 63 -12.26 9.23 -27.00
CA LYS A 63 -11.14 8.97 -27.91
C LYS A 63 -9.96 9.90 -27.64
N ASP A 64 -10.25 11.19 -27.48
CA ASP A 64 -9.23 12.20 -27.18
C ASP A 64 -8.55 11.90 -25.84
N TYR A 65 -9.33 11.46 -24.83
CA TYR A 65 -8.79 11.07 -23.52
C TYR A 65 -7.90 9.82 -23.63
N THR A 66 -8.29 8.81 -24.39
CA THR A 66 -7.47 7.61 -24.62
C THR A 66 -6.14 7.97 -25.28
N LEU A 67 -6.18 8.81 -26.33
CA LEU A 67 -4.97 9.30 -27.00
C LEU A 67 -4.09 10.09 -26.02
N LEU A 68 -4.69 10.93 -25.18
CA LEU A 68 -3.96 11.68 -24.16
C LEU A 68 -3.27 10.75 -23.18
N GLU A 69 -3.93 9.70 -22.70
CA GLU A 69 -3.34 8.68 -21.81
C GLU A 69 -2.14 7.98 -22.47
N GLU A 70 -2.27 7.58 -23.74
CA GLU A 70 -1.18 6.96 -24.49
C GLU A 70 0.05 7.90 -24.57
N LEU A 71 -0.16 9.16 -24.96
CA LEU A 71 0.90 10.17 -25.08
C LEU A 71 1.58 10.47 -23.72
N ILE A 72 0.81 10.52 -22.64
CA ILE A 72 1.34 10.72 -21.29
C ILE A 72 2.19 9.53 -20.88
N ASN A 73 1.71 8.30 -21.10
CA ASN A 73 2.44 7.08 -20.75
C ASN A 73 3.75 6.99 -21.55
N GLU A 74 3.75 7.25 -22.85
CA GLU A 74 4.96 7.33 -23.67
C GLU A 74 5.95 8.36 -23.11
N LYS A 75 5.45 9.56 -22.75
CA LYS A 75 6.28 10.65 -22.24
C LYS A 75 6.90 10.32 -20.88
N LEU A 76 6.21 9.55 -20.04
CA LEU A 76 6.65 9.18 -18.71
C LEU A 76 7.36 7.82 -18.62
N GLU A 77 7.40 7.04 -19.70
CA GLU A 77 7.95 5.68 -19.73
C GLU A 77 9.37 5.60 -19.13
N LYS A 78 10.26 6.52 -19.50
CA LYS A 78 11.65 6.57 -18.99
C LYS A 78 11.75 7.00 -17.53
N GLN A 79 10.72 7.66 -17.01
CA GLN A 79 10.69 8.20 -15.65
C GLN A 79 10.09 7.21 -14.65
N ILE A 80 9.29 6.26 -15.12
CA ILE A 80 8.54 5.32 -14.30
C ILE A 80 9.25 3.98 -14.30
N LYS A 81 9.45 3.44 -13.10
CA LYS A 81 9.98 2.07 -12.89
C LYS A 81 9.04 1.31 -11.95
N HIS A 82 8.59 0.17 -12.40
CA HIS A 82 7.81 -0.76 -11.57
C HIS A 82 8.78 -1.65 -10.79
N ASP A 83 8.64 -1.68 -9.47
CA ASP A 83 9.46 -2.45 -8.56
C ASP A 83 8.54 -3.25 -7.62
N ASN A 84 8.30 -4.51 -7.97
CA ASN A 84 7.40 -5.45 -7.29
C ASN A 84 6.01 -4.86 -6.99
N LYS A 85 5.84 -4.25 -5.81
CA LYS A 85 4.57 -3.68 -5.33
C LYS A 85 4.53 -2.16 -5.35
N ASN A 86 5.60 -1.52 -5.81
CA ASN A 86 5.76 -0.06 -5.78
C ASN A 86 6.06 0.49 -7.17
N ILE A 87 5.71 1.75 -7.38
CA ILE A 87 6.02 2.48 -8.60
C ILE A 87 6.96 3.63 -8.21
N LYS A 88 8.13 3.64 -8.81
CA LYS A 88 9.14 4.69 -8.62
C LYS A 88 9.10 5.67 -9.78
N ILE A 89 9.01 6.96 -9.49
CA ILE A 89 8.96 8.03 -10.48
C ILE A 89 10.13 8.97 -10.26
N ASN A 90 10.98 9.10 -11.27
CA ASN A 90 12.01 10.13 -11.32
C ASN A 90 11.39 11.41 -11.88
N TYR A 91 11.19 12.41 -11.03
CA TYR A 91 10.61 13.67 -11.46
C TYR A 91 11.60 14.46 -12.33
N ASP A 92 11.25 14.70 -13.59
CA ASP A 92 12.00 15.49 -14.55
C ASP A 92 11.27 16.79 -14.84
N LYS A 93 11.91 17.92 -14.51
CA LYS A 93 11.35 19.27 -14.71
C LYS A 93 11.20 19.65 -16.19
N SER A 94 11.85 18.95 -17.12
CA SER A 94 11.71 19.19 -18.55
C SER A 94 10.38 18.66 -19.11
N ILE A 95 9.74 17.74 -18.40
CA ILE A 95 8.45 17.18 -18.77
C ILE A 95 7.33 18.08 -18.23
N ASN A 96 6.30 18.32 -19.05
CA ASN A 96 5.16 19.12 -18.64
C ASN A 96 4.54 18.56 -17.34
N PRO A 97 4.41 19.40 -16.28
CA PRO A 97 3.82 18.98 -15.01
C PRO A 97 2.45 18.33 -15.12
N LEU A 98 1.64 18.71 -16.10
CA LEU A 98 0.33 18.11 -16.34
C LEU A 98 0.39 16.60 -16.63
N CYS A 99 1.49 16.10 -17.23
CA CYS A 99 1.66 14.66 -17.45
C CYS A 99 1.69 13.91 -16.11
N TYR A 100 2.45 14.41 -15.13
CA TYR A 100 2.50 13.82 -13.81
C TYR A 100 1.18 13.97 -13.05
N ILE A 101 0.49 15.12 -13.17
CA ILE A 101 -0.81 15.35 -12.54
C ILE A 101 -1.83 14.33 -13.06
N HIS A 102 -1.89 14.12 -14.36
CA HIS A 102 -2.76 13.10 -14.97
C HIS A 102 -2.42 11.71 -14.48
N TYR A 103 -1.15 11.33 -14.51
CA TYR A 103 -0.70 10.02 -14.06
C TYR A 103 -1.05 9.74 -12.59
N LEU A 104 -0.88 10.73 -11.71
CA LEU A 104 -1.21 10.58 -10.28
C LEU A 104 -2.71 10.36 -10.04
N LYS A 105 -3.59 10.86 -10.91
CA LYS A 105 -5.05 10.66 -10.79
C LYS A 105 -5.46 9.21 -10.95
N GLU A 106 -4.71 8.39 -11.70
CA GLU A 106 -4.96 6.95 -11.84
C GLU A 106 -4.88 6.21 -10.49
N PHE A 107 -4.13 6.76 -9.54
CA PHE A 107 -3.97 6.23 -8.17
C PHE A 107 -4.95 6.84 -7.16
N GLY A 108 -5.97 7.56 -7.63
CA GLY A 108 -7.03 8.12 -6.79
C GLY A 108 -6.65 9.43 -6.09
N PHE A 109 -5.54 10.07 -6.46
CA PHE A 109 -5.25 11.43 -6.01
C PHE A 109 -6.15 12.40 -6.78
N ASN A 110 -6.82 13.32 -6.07
CA ASN A 110 -7.61 14.34 -6.76
C ASN A 110 -6.71 15.39 -7.45
N HIS A 111 -7.30 16.24 -8.30
CA HIS A 111 -6.53 17.20 -9.08
C HIS A 111 -5.70 18.15 -8.21
N GLU A 112 -6.29 18.72 -7.17
CA GLU A 112 -5.62 19.64 -6.24
C GLU A 112 -4.46 18.97 -5.49
N GLN A 113 -4.65 17.73 -5.06
CA GLN A 113 -3.59 16.93 -4.44
C GLN A 113 -2.43 16.72 -5.41
N ALA A 114 -2.72 16.25 -6.62
CA ALA A 114 -1.71 15.98 -7.62
C ALA A 114 -0.96 17.26 -8.04
N GLU A 115 -1.67 18.36 -8.26
CA GLU A 115 -1.09 19.66 -8.59
C GLU A 115 -0.22 20.19 -7.45
N SER A 116 -0.71 20.14 -6.22
CA SER A 116 0.07 20.54 -5.03
C SER A 116 1.30 19.66 -4.84
N TRP A 117 1.22 18.37 -5.21
CA TRP A 117 2.37 17.47 -5.16
C TRP A 117 3.40 17.83 -6.20
N VAL A 118 3.01 18.09 -7.44
CA VAL A 118 3.93 18.39 -8.55
C VAL A 118 4.57 19.77 -8.40
N SER A 119 3.83 20.81 -7.97
CA SER A 119 4.28 22.19 -7.97
C SER A 119 5.16 22.58 -6.80
N LYS A 120 5.10 21.91 -5.65
CA LYS A 120 5.80 22.35 -4.43
C LYS A 120 7.10 21.57 -4.22
N PRO A 121 8.20 22.26 -3.82
CA PRO A 121 9.42 21.58 -3.36
C PRO A 121 9.11 20.63 -2.21
N LYS A 122 9.74 19.46 -2.22
CA LYS A 122 9.47 18.43 -1.22
C LYS A 122 10.71 18.06 -0.44
N GLN A 123 10.51 17.90 0.85
CA GLN A 123 11.50 17.28 1.70
C GLN A 123 11.32 15.76 1.66
N SER A 124 12.41 15.02 1.73
CA SER A 124 12.39 13.57 1.84
C SER A 124 11.57 13.16 3.07
N GLY A 125 10.71 12.17 2.88
CA GLY A 125 9.78 11.73 3.91
C GLY A 125 8.39 12.37 3.87
N LYS A 126 8.12 13.35 2.98
CA LYS A 126 6.77 13.88 2.78
C LYS A 126 5.88 12.81 2.15
N ILE A 127 4.66 12.68 2.67
CA ILE A 127 3.65 11.74 2.21
C ILE A 127 2.39 12.48 1.80
N MET A 128 1.72 11.99 0.76
CA MET A 128 0.36 12.33 0.40
C MET A 128 -0.44 11.05 0.24
N VAL A 129 -1.66 11.02 0.74
CA VAL A 129 -2.49 9.81 0.77
C VAL A 129 -3.76 10.00 -0.06
N ALA A 130 -4.12 8.95 -0.80
CA ALA A 130 -5.41 8.74 -1.42
C ALA A 130 -6.15 7.59 -0.70
N LYS A 131 -7.30 7.17 -1.24
CA LYS A 131 -8.10 6.10 -0.61
C LYS A 131 -7.31 4.77 -0.50
N GLU A 132 -6.70 4.32 -1.59
CA GLU A 132 -6.01 3.02 -1.67
C GLU A 132 -4.49 3.14 -1.82
N PHE A 133 -4.00 4.30 -2.25
CA PHE A 133 -2.60 4.54 -2.52
C PHE A 133 -2.04 5.69 -1.68
N GLN A 134 -0.73 5.68 -1.54
CA GLN A 134 0.04 6.79 -1.01
C GLN A 134 1.25 7.06 -1.90
N ILE A 135 1.67 8.32 -1.97
CA ILE A 135 2.89 8.75 -2.62
C ILE A 135 3.84 9.34 -1.59
N THR A 136 5.08 8.92 -1.65
CA THR A 136 6.13 9.35 -0.70
C THR A 136 7.29 9.96 -1.48
N GLN A 137 7.82 11.08 -1.00
CA GLN A 137 9.08 11.63 -1.47
C GLN A 137 10.24 10.90 -0.79
N ASP A 138 11.06 10.19 -1.56
CA ASP A 138 12.33 9.63 -1.08
C ASP A 138 13.48 10.26 -1.89
N ARG A 139 14.23 11.17 -1.26
CA ARG A 139 15.28 11.96 -1.94
C ARG A 139 14.73 12.62 -3.21
N ASN A 140 15.20 12.19 -4.39
CA ASN A 140 14.82 12.76 -5.69
C ASN A 140 13.74 11.96 -6.42
N ILE A 141 13.22 10.88 -5.82
CA ILE A 141 12.21 10.02 -6.43
C ILE A 141 10.89 10.07 -5.66
N TRP A 142 9.81 9.91 -6.37
CA TRP A 142 8.49 9.65 -5.79
C TRP A 142 8.24 8.16 -5.80
N ILE A 143 7.66 7.65 -4.72
CA ILE A 143 7.31 6.24 -4.61
C ILE A 143 5.82 6.15 -4.34
N ILE A 144 5.08 5.58 -5.30
CA ILE A 144 3.66 5.23 -5.13
C ILE A 144 3.59 3.80 -4.63
N SER A 145 2.82 3.59 -3.57
CA SER A 145 2.55 2.29 -2.99
C SER A 145 1.09 2.16 -2.56
N LYS A 146 0.59 0.94 -2.44
CA LYS A 146 -0.68 0.73 -1.74
C LYS A 146 -0.58 1.24 -0.32
N ARG A 147 -1.63 1.91 0.14
CA ARG A 147 -1.71 2.41 1.51
C ARG A 147 -1.65 1.25 2.48
N PHE A 148 -0.70 1.29 3.39
CA PHE A 148 -0.65 0.36 4.49
C PHE A 148 -1.49 0.94 5.64
N GLU A 149 -2.65 0.34 5.89
CA GLU A 149 -3.36 0.65 7.12
C GLU A 149 -2.56 0.07 8.27
N LYS A 150 -2.07 0.93 9.15
CA LYS A 150 -1.51 0.52 10.44
C LYS A 150 -2.65 -0.07 11.29
N LYS A 151 -3.08 -1.30 10.98
CA LYS A 151 -3.83 -2.07 11.97
C LYS A 151 -2.91 -2.22 13.18
N GLU A 152 -3.48 -2.15 14.37
CA GLU A 152 -2.75 -2.52 15.61
C GLU A 152 -2.50 -4.03 15.58
N ILE A 153 -1.58 -4.44 14.69
CA ILE A 153 -1.20 -5.83 14.59
C ILE A 153 -0.32 -6.11 15.79
N LYS A 154 -0.86 -6.89 16.72
CA LYS A 154 -0.14 -7.40 17.87
C LYS A 154 -0.40 -8.91 17.91
N VAL A 155 0.64 -9.69 17.67
CA VAL A 155 0.57 -11.15 17.72
C VAL A 155 1.35 -11.62 18.93
N GLU A 156 0.70 -12.36 19.81
CA GLU A 156 1.33 -12.96 20.98
C GLU A 156 1.78 -14.40 20.66
N ILE A 157 3.00 -14.72 21.02
CA ILE A 157 3.67 -15.97 20.72
C ILE A 157 3.94 -16.69 22.02
N SER A 158 3.26 -17.81 22.21
CA SER A 158 3.50 -18.70 23.35
C SER A 158 4.82 -19.49 23.17
N ASN A 159 5.34 -20.06 24.24
CA ASN A 159 6.55 -20.89 24.20
C ASN A 159 6.41 -22.15 23.32
N HIS A 160 5.18 -22.58 23.03
CA HIS A 160 4.91 -23.76 22.22
C HIS A 160 4.57 -23.43 20.75
N CYS A 161 4.53 -22.15 20.39
CA CYS A 161 4.27 -21.74 19.03
C CYS A 161 5.44 -22.12 18.13
N LYS A 162 5.15 -22.81 17.01
CA LYS A 162 6.18 -23.23 16.05
C LYS A 162 6.31 -22.29 14.87
N MET A 163 5.22 -21.62 14.47
CA MET A 163 5.21 -20.74 13.31
C MET A 163 4.05 -19.76 13.37
N ILE A 164 4.23 -18.58 12.80
CA ILE A 164 3.18 -17.65 12.43
C ILE A 164 3.36 -17.27 10.96
N GLU A 165 2.25 -17.08 10.25
CA GLU A 165 2.27 -16.65 8.83
C GLU A 165 2.11 -15.13 8.72
N GLU A 166 1.24 -14.54 9.57
CA GLU A 166 0.99 -13.10 9.61
C GLU A 166 1.42 -12.48 10.94
N PRO A 167 1.88 -11.23 10.95
CA PRO A 167 2.05 -10.28 9.84
C PRO A 167 3.29 -10.52 8.97
N LEU A 168 4.16 -11.40 9.41
CA LEU A 168 5.38 -11.86 8.75
C LEU A 168 5.53 -13.34 9.03
N GLY A 169 5.95 -14.14 8.04
CA GLY A 169 6.30 -15.54 8.24
C GLY A 169 7.48 -15.63 9.23
N LEU A 170 7.23 -16.19 10.42
CA LEU A 170 8.27 -16.45 11.41
C LEU A 170 8.14 -17.89 11.91
N SER A 171 9.25 -18.62 11.96
CA SER A 171 9.35 -19.91 12.61
C SER A 171 10.13 -19.81 13.92
N PHE A 172 9.75 -20.64 14.88
CA PHE A 172 10.29 -20.64 16.23
C PHE A 172 10.76 -22.05 16.59
N HIS A 173 11.97 -22.12 17.16
CA HIS A 173 12.58 -23.38 17.55
C HIS A 173 13.19 -23.24 18.94
N ASN A 174 12.78 -24.11 19.85
CA ASN A 174 13.38 -24.21 21.17
C ASN A 174 14.24 -25.48 21.22
N SER A 175 15.48 -25.37 21.66
CA SER A 175 16.43 -26.49 21.73
C SER A 175 17.26 -26.42 23.01
N GLU A 176 17.50 -27.56 23.62
CA GLU A 176 18.47 -27.74 24.68
C GLU A 176 19.90 -27.97 24.14
N ASP A 177 19.98 -28.35 22.85
CA ASP A 177 21.25 -28.47 22.15
C ASP A 177 21.71 -27.10 21.66
N ILE A 178 22.83 -26.62 22.15
CA ILE A 178 23.46 -25.40 21.64
C ILE A 178 24.23 -25.74 20.39
N PRO A 179 23.90 -25.16 19.23
CA PRO A 179 24.66 -25.39 18.02
C PRO A 179 26.13 -25.01 18.24
N LYS A 180 27.06 -25.91 17.89
CA LYS A 180 28.50 -25.62 17.99
C LYS A 180 28.91 -24.42 17.16
N GLU A 181 28.21 -24.20 16.03
CA GLU A 181 28.37 -23.04 15.18
C GLU A 181 26.98 -22.41 14.95
N TYR A 182 26.85 -21.14 15.25
CA TYR A 182 25.65 -20.35 14.95
C TYR A 182 26.05 -18.94 14.51
N THR A 183 25.34 -18.44 13.53
CA THR A 183 25.54 -17.08 13.04
C THR A 183 24.20 -16.35 13.07
N ASN A 184 24.16 -15.26 13.84
CA ASN A 184 23.03 -14.35 13.79
C ASN A 184 23.08 -13.56 12.50
N THR A 185 22.02 -13.67 11.71
CA THR A 185 21.83 -12.93 10.47
C THR A 185 20.67 -11.96 10.61
N ASN A 186 20.38 -11.23 9.55
CA ASN A 186 19.19 -10.37 9.53
C ASN A 186 17.89 -11.18 9.59
N ASN A 187 17.90 -12.45 9.14
CA ASN A 187 16.71 -13.28 9.04
C ASN A 187 16.69 -14.45 10.03
N VAL A 188 17.81 -14.79 10.65
CA VAL A 188 17.91 -15.87 11.64
C VAL A 188 18.61 -15.33 12.87
N VAL A 189 17.98 -15.46 14.03
CA VAL A 189 18.53 -15.02 15.31
C VAL A 189 18.41 -16.10 16.38
N PHE A 190 19.42 -16.17 17.22
CA PHE A 190 19.51 -17.13 18.31
C PHE A 190 19.57 -16.39 19.63
N PHE A 191 18.66 -16.72 20.52
CA PHE A 191 18.53 -16.10 21.83
C PHE A 191 18.86 -17.11 22.96
N ASP A 192 19.37 -16.60 24.05
CA ASP A 192 19.40 -17.30 25.32
C ASP A 192 17.96 -17.44 25.83
N ALA A 193 17.40 -18.66 25.76
CA ALA A 193 16.01 -18.91 26.10
C ALA A 193 15.68 -18.58 27.57
N ASP A 194 16.65 -18.67 28.46
CA ASP A 194 16.46 -18.39 29.89
C ASP A 194 16.29 -16.89 30.17
N LYS A 195 16.67 -16.03 29.22
CA LYS A 195 16.46 -14.58 29.30
C LYS A 195 15.12 -14.13 28.67
N LEU A 196 14.39 -15.02 28.05
CA LEU A 196 13.12 -14.70 27.44
C LEU A 196 11.95 -14.90 28.38
N SER A 197 11.05 -13.94 28.40
CA SER A 197 9.75 -14.03 29.08
C SER A 197 8.64 -14.17 28.05
N PHE A 198 7.87 -15.24 28.14
CA PHE A 198 6.73 -15.48 27.27
C PHE A 198 5.42 -14.97 27.91
N PRO A 199 4.41 -14.55 27.10
CA PRO A 199 4.42 -14.59 25.64
C PRO A 199 5.33 -13.52 25.03
N LEU A 200 6.02 -13.86 23.93
CA LEU A 200 6.65 -12.86 23.08
C LEU A 200 5.58 -12.11 22.29
N THR A 201 5.88 -10.88 21.89
CA THR A 201 4.94 -10.11 21.07
C THR A 201 5.60 -9.63 19.78
N VAL A 202 4.97 -9.90 18.63
CA VAL A 202 5.31 -9.30 17.36
C VAL A 202 4.40 -8.11 17.10
N ARG A 203 4.98 -6.94 16.85
CA ARG A 203 4.25 -5.71 16.56
C ARG A 203 5.02 -4.80 15.61
N PRO A 204 4.36 -3.85 14.91
CA PRO A 204 5.06 -2.75 14.25
C PRO A 204 5.92 -1.99 15.27
N TRP A 205 7.08 -1.50 14.82
CA TRP A 205 7.86 -0.59 15.64
C TRP A 205 7.11 0.73 15.84
N LYS A 206 7.40 1.41 16.96
CA LYS A 206 6.79 2.69 17.33
C LYS A 206 7.88 3.74 17.50
N ASN A 207 7.49 5.00 17.35
CA ASN A 207 8.41 6.10 17.64
C ASN A 207 8.81 6.08 19.11
N GLY A 208 10.10 6.23 19.39
CA GLY A 208 10.66 6.10 20.74
C GLY A 208 11.19 4.71 21.07
N ASP A 209 10.90 3.68 20.29
CA ASP A 209 11.45 2.33 20.47
C ASP A 209 12.98 2.35 20.39
N LYS A 210 13.62 1.64 21.35
CA LYS A 210 15.07 1.51 21.45
C LYS A 210 15.47 0.04 21.54
N ILE A 211 16.60 -0.29 20.97
CA ILE A 211 17.23 -1.61 21.07
C ILE A 211 18.72 -1.42 21.33
N ARG A 212 19.37 -2.35 22.01
CA ARG A 212 20.83 -2.43 22.08
C ARG A 212 21.30 -3.36 20.96
N PRO A 213 21.80 -2.83 19.83
CA PRO A 213 22.21 -3.68 18.71
C PRO A 213 23.32 -4.64 19.09
N LEU A 214 23.33 -5.82 18.47
CA LEU A 214 24.36 -6.84 18.70
C LEU A 214 25.76 -6.24 18.52
N GLY A 215 26.63 -6.47 19.52
CA GLY A 215 27.99 -5.95 19.55
C GLY A 215 28.14 -4.51 20.07
N MET A 216 27.05 -3.81 20.39
CA MET A 216 27.09 -2.44 20.89
C MET A 216 26.91 -2.39 22.44
N LYS A 217 27.62 -1.47 23.09
CA LYS A 217 27.48 -1.26 24.55
C LYS A 217 26.26 -0.41 24.91
N GLY A 218 25.76 0.43 23.99
CA GLY A 218 24.67 1.38 24.24
C GLY A 218 23.37 1.02 23.49
N SER A 219 22.25 1.61 23.91
CA SER A 219 20.99 1.53 23.19
C SER A 219 20.91 2.57 22.06
N LYS A 220 20.27 2.21 20.97
CA LYS A 220 20.03 3.09 19.80
C LYS A 220 18.54 3.11 19.49
N LYS A 221 18.02 4.27 19.07
CA LYS A 221 16.63 4.37 18.61
C LYS A 221 16.46 3.56 17.31
N ILE A 222 15.35 2.86 17.18
CA ILE A 222 15.03 2.11 15.96
C ILE A 222 14.93 3.06 14.76
N SER A 223 14.35 4.25 14.94
CA SER A 223 14.33 5.31 13.91
C SER A 223 15.73 5.58 13.34
N ASP A 224 16.73 5.69 14.20
CA ASP A 224 18.10 6.02 13.80
C ASP A 224 18.78 4.85 13.07
N ILE A 225 18.53 3.62 13.52
CA ILE A 225 19.01 2.41 12.82
C ILE A 225 18.45 2.35 11.39
N LEU A 226 17.15 2.62 11.24
CA LEU A 226 16.48 2.60 9.93
C LEU A 226 16.92 3.76 9.04
N ILE A 227 17.29 4.92 9.62
CA ILE A 227 17.87 6.05 8.87
C ILE A 227 19.27 5.72 8.39
N ASP A 228 20.14 5.23 9.26
CA ASP A 228 21.53 4.88 8.92
C ASP A 228 21.60 3.80 7.83
N LYS A 229 20.68 2.85 7.88
CA LYS A 229 20.54 1.83 6.83
C LYS A 229 19.85 2.35 5.55
N LYS A 230 19.49 3.64 5.50
CA LYS A 230 18.84 4.32 4.37
C LYS A 230 17.54 3.63 3.92
N ILE A 231 16.79 3.05 4.85
CA ILE A 231 15.54 2.35 4.57
C ILE A 231 14.48 3.37 4.11
N PRO A 232 13.81 3.16 2.97
CA PRO A 232 12.70 4.01 2.53
C PRO A 232 11.58 4.08 3.56
N LEU A 233 10.86 5.20 3.62
CA LEU A 233 9.82 5.41 4.63
C LEU A 233 8.73 4.33 4.58
N ILE A 234 8.36 3.91 3.37
CA ILE A 234 7.37 2.84 3.13
C ILE A 234 7.80 1.52 3.79
N ASP A 235 9.09 1.18 3.70
CA ASP A 235 9.63 -0.05 4.28
C ASP A 235 9.80 0.08 5.79
N LYS A 236 10.09 1.31 6.29
CA LYS A 236 10.06 1.59 7.73
C LYS A 236 8.69 1.32 8.33
N GLU A 237 7.61 1.71 7.65
CA GLU A 237 6.24 1.47 8.11
C GLU A 237 5.87 -0.01 8.18
N LYS A 238 6.50 -0.84 7.36
CA LYS A 238 6.32 -2.31 7.32
C LYS A 238 7.33 -3.07 8.18
N THR A 239 8.11 -2.36 8.99
CA THR A 239 9.10 -3.00 9.86
C THR A 239 8.46 -3.40 11.18
N PHE A 240 8.77 -4.60 11.63
CA PHE A 240 8.24 -5.19 12.86
C PHE A 240 9.36 -5.45 13.88
N VAL A 241 8.96 -5.54 15.13
CA VAL A 241 9.82 -5.92 16.26
C VAL A 241 9.25 -7.11 16.99
N VAL A 242 10.13 -7.93 17.56
CA VAL A 242 9.76 -8.92 18.56
C VAL A 242 10.13 -8.37 19.93
N THR A 243 9.20 -8.47 20.88
CA THR A 243 9.41 -8.03 22.25
C THR A 243 9.24 -9.18 23.24
N SER A 244 9.99 -9.13 24.35
CA SER A 244 9.87 -10.01 25.50
C SER A 244 9.76 -9.13 26.74
N ASN A 245 8.68 -9.27 27.50
CA ASN A 245 8.39 -8.44 28.68
C ASN A 245 8.65 -6.94 28.46
N GLY A 246 8.14 -6.40 27.33
CA GLY A 246 8.29 -4.98 26.97
C GLY A 246 9.64 -4.59 26.35
N HIS A 247 10.67 -5.42 26.45
CA HIS A 247 11.98 -5.18 25.85
C HIS A 247 12.02 -5.68 24.40
N ILE A 248 12.52 -4.86 23.49
CA ILE A 248 12.71 -5.27 22.10
C ILE A 248 13.92 -6.21 22.04
N ILE A 249 13.66 -7.46 21.62
CA ILE A 249 14.70 -8.49 21.47
C ILE A 249 15.20 -8.58 20.02
N TRP A 250 14.35 -8.25 19.04
CA TRP A 250 14.72 -8.28 17.63
C TRP A 250 14.02 -7.18 16.84
N LEU A 251 14.79 -6.41 16.09
CA LEU A 251 14.32 -5.59 14.99
C LEU A 251 14.39 -6.48 13.74
N ILE A 252 13.25 -7.02 13.32
CA ILE A 252 13.17 -8.07 12.30
C ILE A 252 13.80 -7.61 10.98
N GLY A 253 14.74 -8.41 10.48
CA GLY A 253 15.45 -8.10 9.25
C GLY A 253 16.65 -7.17 9.40
N TYR A 254 16.98 -6.74 10.64
CA TYR A 254 18.06 -5.74 10.83
C TYR A 254 19.05 -6.06 11.92
N THR A 255 18.61 -6.29 13.17
CA THR A 255 19.50 -6.56 14.29
C THR A 255 18.76 -7.16 15.48
N MET A 256 19.42 -8.04 16.21
CA MET A 256 18.95 -8.52 17.50
C MET A 256 19.50 -7.67 18.67
N ASN A 257 18.92 -7.85 19.84
CA ASN A 257 19.36 -7.21 21.06
C ASN A 257 20.52 -7.97 21.70
N ASP A 258 21.65 -7.30 21.94
CA ASP A 258 22.86 -7.85 22.50
C ASP A 258 22.67 -8.47 23.91
N LEU A 259 21.72 -7.97 24.70
CA LEU A 259 21.42 -8.49 26.04
C LEU A 259 20.88 -9.93 26.02
N PHE A 260 20.22 -10.32 24.94
CA PHE A 260 19.56 -11.63 24.81
C PHE A 260 20.37 -12.64 24.01
N LYS A 261 21.60 -12.28 23.64
CA LYS A 261 22.48 -13.18 22.89
C LYS A 261 22.89 -14.39 23.73
N ILE A 262 23.22 -15.46 23.03
CA ILE A 262 23.84 -16.66 23.57
C ILE A 262 25.22 -16.32 24.13
N ASN A 263 25.59 -16.94 25.25
CA ASN A 263 26.90 -16.84 25.87
C ASN A 263 27.35 -18.21 26.44
N ASN A 264 28.52 -18.29 27.05
CA ASN A 264 29.09 -19.53 27.56
C ASN A 264 28.29 -20.17 28.73
N THR A 265 27.35 -19.46 29.33
CA THR A 265 26.48 -19.95 30.41
C THR A 265 25.10 -20.31 29.97
N THR A 266 24.75 -20.09 28.69
CA THR A 266 23.45 -20.42 28.11
C THR A 266 23.23 -21.92 28.13
N LYS A 267 22.05 -22.36 28.58
CA LYS A 267 21.66 -23.79 28.65
C LYS A 267 20.67 -24.16 27.61
N ARG A 268 19.80 -23.23 27.19
CA ARG A 268 18.74 -23.46 26.21
C ARG A 268 18.76 -22.33 25.19
N VAL A 269 18.46 -22.67 23.95
CA VAL A 269 18.48 -21.76 22.81
C VAL A 269 17.10 -21.62 22.21
N PHE A 270 16.68 -20.39 21.97
CA PHE A 270 15.47 -20.09 21.23
C PHE A 270 15.84 -19.43 19.88
N LYS A 271 15.60 -20.15 18.78
CA LYS A 271 15.84 -19.66 17.41
C LYS A 271 14.57 -19.03 16.87
N ILE A 272 14.70 -17.87 16.27
CA ILE A 272 13.64 -17.26 15.44
C ILE A 272 14.19 -17.07 14.04
N GLU A 273 13.42 -17.51 13.05
CA GLU A 273 13.78 -17.40 11.64
C GLU A 273 12.65 -16.77 10.84
N ARG A 274 13.00 -15.80 10.01
CA ARG A 274 12.09 -15.15 9.07
C ARG A 274 11.98 -16.00 7.80
N ILE A 275 10.77 -16.40 7.48
CA ILE A 275 10.45 -17.10 6.24
C ILE A 275 10.32 -16.05 5.14
N LEU A 276 11.18 -16.14 4.13
CA LEU A 276 11.13 -15.27 2.95
C LEU A 276 10.31 -15.99 1.89
N ASN A 277 9.15 -15.46 1.55
CA ASN A 277 8.34 -15.90 0.41
C ASN A 277 8.75 -15.16 -0.85
#